data_4acc3a3ecc700e438901f9675817d15b
#
_entry.id   4acc3a3ecc700e438901f9675817d15b
#
_cell.length_a   1.000
_cell.length_b   1.000
_cell.length_c   1.000
_cell.angle_alpha   90.00
_cell.angle_beta   90.00
_cell.angle_gamma   90.00
#
_symmetry.space_group_name_H-M   'P 1'
#
loop_
_entity.id
_entity.type
_entity.pdbx_description
1 polymer ?
#
loop_
_entity_poly.entity_id
_entity_poly.type
_entity_poly.pdbx_seq_one_letter_code
_entity_poly.pdbx_strand_id
1 'polypeptide(L)'
;KEAKAISKEINVPVNFIESSVLELELNKKFDIIYSSYGAIGWLPDLNKWGDTISRQLKKGGTFLLTEFHPFIDLLDENQYDYFFHKNPDIEVEKGSYTDGGQDIEIKTCWWNHSLTEIFGSLESNGLKLKLFQEFDYSPYQLRGMIEKEKGKFFS
;
A
#
# COMPACT_ATOMS: atom_id res chain seq x y z
N LYS A 1 12.18 -15.29 4.29
CA LYS A 1 12.87 -16.51 3.79
C LYS A 1 12.23 -16.99 2.49
N GLU A 2 10.91 -17.10 2.40
CA GLU A 2 10.16 -17.58 1.24
C GLU A 2 10.39 -16.74 -0.02
N ALA A 3 10.28 -15.43 0.06
CA ALA A 3 10.51 -14.53 -1.08
C ALA A 3 11.90 -14.73 -1.72
N LYS A 4 12.94 -15.00 -0.90
CA LYS A 4 14.28 -15.33 -1.40
C LYS A 4 14.33 -16.70 -2.08
N ALA A 5 13.56 -17.67 -1.60
CA ALA A 5 13.45 -18.99 -2.21
C ALA A 5 12.76 -18.88 -3.59
N ILE A 6 11.64 -18.18 -3.67
CA ILE A 6 10.91 -17.93 -4.91
C ILE A 6 11.81 -17.21 -5.93
N SER A 7 12.49 -16.12 -5.52
CA SER A 7 13.42 -15.38 -6.39
C SER A 7 14.49 -16.29 -7.02
N LYS A 8 15.01 -17.22 -6.24
CA LYS A 8 16.00 -18.21 -6.70
C LYS A 8 15.38 -19.25 -7.65
N GLU A 9 14.20 -19.74 -7.32
CA GLU A 9 13.47 -20.74 -8.12
C GLU A 9 13.13 -20.23 -9.52
N ILE A 10 12.59 -18.99 -9.59
CA ILE A 10 12.23 -18.36 -10.86
C ILE A 10 13.42 -17.70 -11.58
N ASN A 11 14.63 -17.80 -11.01
CA ASN A 11 15.87 -17.21 -11.53
C ASN A 11 15.78 -15.71 -11.81
N VAL A 12 15.06 -14.97 -10.95
CA VAL A 12 14.98 -13.51 -10.99
C VAL A 12 15.76 -12.92 -9.81
N PRO A 13 16.87 -12.22 -10.05
CA PRO A 13 17.67 -11.65 -8.96
C PRO A 13 16.93 -10.51 -8.29
N VAL A 14 16.62 -10.65 -7.00
CA VAL A 14 15.95 -9.64 -6.18
C VAL A 14 16.79 -9.35 -4.94
N ASN A 15 16.96 -8.07 -4.63
CA ASN A 15 17.58 -7.63 -3.39
C ASN A 15 16.49 -7.30 -2.37
N PHE A 16 16.34 -8.14 -1.37
CA PHE A 16 15.37 -7.95 -0.29
C PHE A 16 16.01 -7.20 0.89
N ILE A 17 15.39 -6.09 1.26
CA ILE A 17 15.82 -5.24 2.37
C ILE A 17 14.70 -5.23 3.41
N GLU A 18 15.02 -5.57 4.64
CA GLU A 18 14.14 -5.47 5.79
C GLU A 18 14.35 -4.11 6.46
N SER A 19 13.40 -3.22 6.30
CA SER A 19 13.46 -1.86 6.84
C SER A 19 12.06 -1.25 6.91
N SER A 20 11.87 -0.28 7.81
CA SER A 20 10.74 0.63 7.73
C SER A 20 10.87 1.50 6.48
N VAL A 21 9.82 1.60 5.68
CA VAL A 21 9.81 2.47 4.50
C VAL A 21 9.92 3.95 4.87
N LEU A 22 9.52 4.33 6.09
CA LEU A 22 9.61 5.71 6.58
C LEU A 22 11.04 6.13 6.95
N GLU A 23 11.94 5.16 7.10
CA GLU A 23 13.34 5.36 7.52
C GLU A 23 14.31 4.81 6.48
N LEU A 24 13.81 4.35 5.34
CA LEU A 24 14.63 3.70 4.33
C LEU A 24 15.58 4.67 3.67
N GLU A 25 16.88 4.38 3.77
CA GLU A 25 17.94 5.09 3.07
C GLU A 25 18.78 4.10 2.26
N LEU A 26 18.79 4.30 0.95
CA LEU A 26 19.59 3.51 0.03
C LEU A 26 20.61 4.41 -0.67
N ASN A 27 21.84 3.93 -0.79
CA ASN A 27 22.91 4.65 -1.51
C ASN A 27 22.76 4.54 -3.04
N LYS A 28 21.52 4.47 -3.52
CA LYS A 28 21.24 4.47 -4.95
C LYS A 28 19.83 5.02 -5.21
N LYS A 29 19.62 5.50 -6.44
CA LYS A 29 18.34 6.01 -6.91
C LYS A 29 17.78 5.13 -8.02
N PHE A 30 16.48 5.14 -8.15
CA PHE A 30 15.74 4.29 -9.07
C PHE A 30 15.05 5.10 -10.16
N ASP A 31 14.91 4.53 -11.34
CA ASP A 31 14.13 5.09 -12.44
C ASP A 31 12.62 4.94 -12.17
N ILE A 32 12.26 3.84 -11.51
CA ILE A 32 10.88 3.51 -11.16
C ILE A 32 10.86 3.07 -9.70
N ILE A 33 9.88 3.60 -8.95
CA ILE A 33 9.48 3.11 -7.63
C ILE A 33 8.03 2.71 -7.73
N TYR A 34 7.67 1.58 -7.13
CA TYR A 34 6.30 1.06 -7.14
C TYR A 34 5.85 0.73 -5.73
N SER A 35 4.63 1.17 -5.38
CA SER A 35 3.91 0.77 -4.18
C SER A 35 2.56 0.19 -4.57
N SER A 36 2.14 -0.88 -3.92
CA SER A 36 0.96 -1.63 -4.34
C SER A 36 0.05 -2.00 -3.16
N TYR A 37 -1.19 -2.07 -3.46
CA TYR A 37 -2.38 -2.53 -2.75
C TYR A 37 -2.29 -2.66 -1.22
N GLY A 38 -2.97 -1.75 -0.50
CA GLY A 38 -3.07 -1.78 0.95
C GLY A 38 -1.77 -1.42 1.67
N ALA A 39 -0.80 -0.78 0.99
CA ALA A 39 0.48 -0.46 1.59
C ALA A 39 0.44 0.80 2.47
N ILE A 40 -0.28 1.83 2.03
CA ILE A 40 -0.25 3.15 2.71
C ILE A 40 -1.04 3.18 3.99
N GLY A 41 -2.08 2.37 4.14
CA GLY A 41 -2.88 2.28 5.36
C GLY A 41 -2.09 1.77 6.59
N TRP A 42 -0.92 1.17 6.39
CA TRP A 42 -0.01 0.78 7.46
C TRP A 42 0.93 1.91 7.91
N LEU A 43 0.84 3.09 7.29
CA LEU A 43 1.80 4.18 7.49
C LEU A 43 1.18 5.33 8.28
N PRO A 44 1.74 5.67 9.44
CA PRO A 44 1.25 6.79 10.26
C PRO A 44 1.65 8.17 9.72
N ASP A 45 2.50 8.24 8.68
CA ASP A 45 3.07 9.51 8.20
C ASP A 45 3.38 9.44 6.71
N LEU A 46 2.45 9.90 5.89
CA LEU A 46 2.63 9.95 4.44
C LEU A 46 3.63 11.01 3.98
N ASN A 47 3.91 12.05 4.78
CA ASN A 47 4.94 13.01 4.42
C ASN A 47 6.34 12.38 4.46
N LYS A 48 6.64 11.59 5.48
CA LYS A 48 7.89 10.82 5.54
C LYS A 48 8.00 9.79 4.44
N TRP A 49 6.88 9.13 4.13
CA TRP A 49 6.83 8.19 3.01
C TRP A 49 7.10 8.89 1.67
N GLY A 50 6.47 10.03 1.41
CA GLY A 50 6.70 10.84 0.21
C GLY A 50 8.15 11.35 0.11
N ASP A 51 8.74 11.77 1.23
CA ASP A 51 10.16 12.15 1.29
C ASP A 51 11.08 10.98 0.93
N THR A 52 10.82 9.79 1.47
CA THR A 52 11.58 8.59 1.13
C THR A 52 11.51 8.28 -0.36
N ILE A 53 10.33 8.34 -0.97
CA ILE A 53 10.15 8.12 -2.41
C ILE A 53 10.94 9.17 -3.20
N SER A 54 10.79 10.45 -2.85
CA SER A 54 11.47 11.56 -3.54
C SER A 54 13.00 11.43 -3.48
N ARG A 55 13.53 11.09 -2.31
CA ARG A 55 14.99 10.91 -2.13
C ARG A 55 15.53 9.71 -2.91
N GLN A 56 14.76 8.66 -3.07
CA GLN A 56 15.17 7.44 -3.76
C GLN A 56 14.92 7.48 -5.28
N LEU A 57 14.12 8.42 -5.77
CA LEU A 57 13.81 8.54 -7.18
C LEU A 57 14.88 9.35 -7.91
N LYS A 58 15.28 8.93 -9.12
CA LYS A 58 16.12 9.74 -10.00
C LYS A 58 15.35 10.95 -10.52
N LYS A 59 16.07 11.99 -10.92
CA LYS A 59 15.44 13.12 -11.64
C LYS A 59 14.81 12.60 -12.93
N GLY A 60 13.51 12.87 -13.09
CA GLY A 60 12.71 12.35 -14.21
C GLY A 60 12.23 10.90 -14.04
N GLY A 61 12.54 10.24 -12.92
CA GLY A 61 12.00 8.94 -12.58
C GLY A 61 10.49 8.99 -12.32
N THR A 62 9.88 7.81 -12.26
CA THR A 62 8.43 7.67 -12.11
C THR A 62 8.11 6.88 -10.85
N PHE A 63 7.22 7.43 -10.03
CA PHE A 63 6.59 6.70 -8.94
C PHE A 63 5.22 6.20 -9.43
N LEU A 64 4.94 4.92 -9.20
CA LEU A 64 3.66 4.29 -9.48
C LEU A 64 3.03 3.86 -8.15
N LEU A 65 1.84 4.30 -7.89
CA LEU A 65 1.01 3.87 -6.77
C LEU A 65 -0.22 3.16 -7.33
N THR A 66 -0.44 1.94 -6.89
CA THR A 66 -1.70 1.22 -7.10
C THR A 66 -2.27 0.91 -5.72
N GLU A 67 -3.42 1.47 -5.40
CA GLU A 67 -3.98 1.39 -4.05
C GLU A 67 -5.50 1.19 -4.11
N PHE A 68 -6.06 0.69 -3.03
CA PHE A 68 -7.50 0.71 -2.85
C PHE A 68 -7.96 2.16 -2.71
N HIS A 69 -9.10 2.47 -3.34
CA HIS A 69 -9.67 3.81 -3.21
C HIS A 69 -10.14 4.01 -1.76
N PRO A 70 -9.72 5.08 -1.07
CA PRO A 70 -10.04 5.26 0.35
C PRO A 70 -11.54 5.42 0.63
N PHE A 71 -12.35 5.62 -0.38
CA PHE A 71 -13.82 5.59 -0.25
C PHE A 71 -14.35 4.23 0.24
N ILE A 72 -13.59 3.14 0.05
CA ILE A 72 -14.01 1.81 0.49
C ILE A 72 -14.12 1.73 2.02
N ASP A 73 -13.31 2.48 2.73
CA ASP A 73 -13.32 2.51 4.19
C ASP A 73 -14.64 3.05 4.75
N LEU A 74 -15.30 3.96 4.02
CA LEU A 74 -16.63 4.47 4.36
C LEU A 74 -17.75 3.44 4.20
N LEU A 75 -17.52 2.39 3.42
CA LEU A 75 -18.47 1.30 3.19
C LEU A 75 -18.26 0.16 4.20
N ASP A 76 -17.25 0.25 5.03
CA ASP A 76 -17.02 -0.75 6.08
C ASP A 76 -18.06 -0.64 7.19
N GLU A 77 -18.48 -1.79 7.75
CA GLU A 77 -19.44 -1.85 8.85
C GLU A 77 -18.94 -1.16 10.11
N ASN A 78 -17.63 -1.05 10.27
CA ASN A 78 -16.99 -0.36 11.38
C ASN A 78 -17.04 1.18 11.23
N GLN A 79 -17.55 1.70 10.10
CA GLN A 79 -17.71 3.13 9.84
C GLN A 79 -16.39 3.91 10.00
N TYR A 80 -15.34 3.43 9.39
CA TYR A 80 -14.06 4.14 9.36
C TYR A 80 -14.20 5.54 8.77
N ASP A 81 -13.40 6.46 9.28
CA ASP A 81 -13.38 7.82 8.75
C ASP A 81 -12.59 7.87 7.43
N TYR A 82 -12.99 8.75 6.52
CA TYR A 82 -12.27 9.02 5.28
C TYR A 82 -10.99 9.83 5.49
N PHE A 83 -10.96 10.63 6.56
CA PHE A 83 -9.85 11.51 6.84
C PHE A 83 -8.89 10.90 7.85
N PHE A 84 -7.64 11.30 7.74
CA PHE A 84 -6.59 10.86 8.66
C PHE A 84 -6.85 11.28 10.10
N HIS A 85 -6.65 10.34 11.00
CA HIS A 85 -6.58 10.55 12.43
C HIS A 85 -5.21 10.13 12.97
N LYS A 86 -4.70 10.89 13.92
CA LYS A 86 -3.39 10.60 14.53
C LYS A 86 -3.33 9.23 15.20
N ASN A 87 -4.43 8.82 15.81
CA ASN A 87 -4.55 7.49 16.41
C ASN A 87 -5.02 6.50 15.34
N PRO A 88 -4.36 5.34 15.22
CA PRO A 88 -4.80 4.33 14.29
C PRO A 88 -6.11 3.67 14.73
N ASP A 89 -6.82 3.14 13.78
CA ASP A 89 -7.81 2.11 14.02
C ASP A 89 -7.09 0.82 14.39
N ILE A 90 -7.53 0.20 15.46
CA ILE A 90 -6.87 -0.98 16.01
C ILE A 90 -7.83 -2.15 15.93
N GLU A 91 -7.42 -3.16 15.19
CA GLU A 91 -8.15 -4.42 15.08
C GLU A 91 -7.32 -5.59 15.60
N VAL A 92 -8.02 -6.61 16.08
CA VAL A 92 -7.42 -7.89 16.43
C VAL A 92 -7.91 -8.91 15.42
N GLU A 93 -7.04 -9.28 14.51
CA GLU A 93 -7.33 -10.27 13.49
C GLU A 93 -6.92 -11.66 13.95
N LYS A 94 -7.78 -12.65 13.69
CA LYS A 94 -7.45 -14.07 13.89
C LYS A 94 -7.18 -14.70 12.54
N GLY A 95 -6.06 -15.39 12.48
CA GLY A 95 -5.61 -16.04 11.27
C GLY A 95 -4.48 -15.32 10.56
N SER A 96 -4.10 -15.86 9.42
CA SER A 96 -3.08 -15.33 8.53
C SER A 96 -3.44 -15.69 7.09
N TYR A 97 -2.94 -14.96 6.14
CA TYR A 97 -3.06 -15.29 4.71
C TYR A 97 -2.30 -16.56 4.31
N THR A 98 -1.57 -17.18 5.23
CA THR A 98 -0.80 -18.40 4.99
C THR A 98 -1.52 -19.63 5.53
N ASP A 99 -1.36 -20.76 4.85
CA ASP A 99 -1.84 -22.04 5.34
C ASP A 99 -1.25 -22.38 6.72
N GLY A 100 -2.10 -22.79 7.65
CA GLY A 100 -1.68 -23.10 9.03
C GLY A 100 -1.62 -21.90 9.98
N GLY A 101 -2.04 -20.72 9.54
CA GLY A 101 -2.05 -19.51 10.37
C GLY A 101 -3.33 -19.26 11.17
N GLN A 102 -4.27 -20.24 11.26
CA GLN A 102 -5.59 -20.04 11.85
C GLN A 102 -5.58 -19.68 13.34
N ASP A 103 -4.54 -20.07 14.06
CA ASP A 103 -4.40 -19.84 15.52
C ASP A 103 -3.58 -18.57 15.85
N ILE A 104 -3.17 -17.83 14.84
CA ILE A 104 -2.40 -16.60 15.05
C ILE A 104 -3.40 -15.46 15.34
N GLU A 105 -3.18 -14.75 16.43
CA GLU A 105 -3.87 -13.50 16.74
C GLU A 105 -2.90 -12.34 16.54
N ILE A 106 -3.24 -11.43 15.65
CA ILE A 106 -2.40 -10.29 15.30
C ILE A 106 -3.17 -9.01 15.60
N LYS A 107 -2.54 -8.12 16.35
CA LYS A 107 -3.04 -6.76 16.52
C LYS A 107 -2.54 -5.92 15.38
N THR A 108 -3.45 -5.39 14.57
CA THR A 108 -3.16 -4.51 13.44
C THR A 108 -3.47 -3.07 13.79
N CYS A 109 -2.73 -2.15 13.19
CA CYS A 109 -2.95 -0.71 13.28
C CYS A 109 -3.10 -0.18 11.87
N TRP A 110 -4.20 0.49 11.59
CA TRP A 110 -4.54 1.04 10.29
C TRP A 110 -4.78 2.54 10.38
N TRP A 111 -4.34 3.29 9.38
CA TRP A 111 -4.60 4.72 9.23
C TRP A 111 -5.30 4.97 7.91
N ASN A 112 -6.41 5.68 7.95
CA ASN A 112 -7.10 6.11 6.75
C ASN A 112 -6.42 7.35 6.17
N HIS A 113 -6.31 7.41 4.87
CA HIS A 113 -5.68 8.50 4.16
C HIS A 113 -6.54 8.97 3.00
N SER A 114 -7.01 10.20 3.06
CA SER A 114 -7.78 10.79 1.98
C SER A 114 -6.93 10.99 0.72
N LEU A 115 -7.55 11.09 -0.44
CA LEU A 115 -6.85 11.43 -1.69
C LEU A 115 -6.08 12.75 -1.58
N THR A 116 -6.62 13.72 -0.85
CA THR A 116 -5.93 15.00 -0.59
C THR A 116 -4.63 14.79 0.17
N GLU A 117 -4.61 13.91 1.16
CA GLU A 117 -3.41 13.61 1.94
C GLU A 117 -2.40 12.82 1.11
N ILE A 118 -2.85 11.82 0.37
CA ILE A 118 -1.99 11.03 -0.52
C ILE A 118 -1.30 11.92 -1.56
N PHE A 119 -2.05 12.70 -2.30
CA PHE A 119 -1.48 13.57 -3.33
C PHE A 119 -0.68 14.72 -2.73
N GLY A 120 -1.18 15.34 -1.65
CA GLY A 120 -0.50 16.44 -0.97
C GLY A 120 0.85 16.03 -0.38
N SER A 121 0.97 14.82 0.18
CA SER A 121 2.23 14.30 0.69
C SER A 121 3.28 14.09 -0.40
N LEU A 122 2.88 13.63 -1.57
CA LEU A 122 3.76 13.43 -2.71
C LEU A 122 4.17 14.77 -3.34
N GLU A 123 3.21 15.69 -3.52
CA GLU A 123 3.44 17.00 -4.11
C GLU A 123 4.36 17.87 -3.22
N SER A 124 4.15 17.87 -1.91
CA SER A 124 4.99 18.60 -0.96
C SER A 124 6.45 18.12 -0.95
N ASN A 125 6.69 16.89 -1.39
CA ASN A 125 8.00 16.30 -1.58
C ASN A 125 8.52 16.39 -3.03
N GLY A 126 7.93 17.27 -3.86
CA GLY A 126 8.41 17.62 -5.19
C GLY A 126 8.02 16.66 -6.32
N LEU A 127 7.15 15.70 -6.07
CA LEU A 127 6.58 14.87 -7.12
C LEU A 127 5.41 15.61 -7.79
N LYS A 128 5.16 15.31 -9.05
CA LYS A 128 4.05 15.89 -9.81
C LYS A 128 3.15 14.78 -10.32
N LEU A 129 1.85 14.91 -10.06
CA LEU A 129 0.86 14.01 -10.60
C LEU A 129 0.86 14.09 -12.13
N LYS A 130 1.06 12.95 -12.79
CA LYS A 130 1.01 12.84 -14.26
C LYS A 130 -0.25 12.14 -14.74
N LEU A 131 -0.70 11.16 -14.00
CA LEU A 131 -1.86 10.35 -14.31
C LEU A 131 -2.54 9.94 -13.02
N PHE A 132 -3.86 10.05 -12.99
CA PHE A 132 -4.72 9.47 -11.97
C PHE A 132 -5.85 8.73 -12.68
N GLN A 133 -6.09 7.49 -12.29
CA GLN A 133 -7.17 6.66 -12.82
C GLN A 133 -7.86 5.94 -11.69
N GLU A 134 -9.18 5.89 -11.76
CA GLU A 134 -10.02 5.07 -10.90
C GLU A 134 -10.60 3.93 -11.72
N PHE A 135 -10.76 2.78 -11.09
CA PHE A 135 -11.35 1.59 -11.70
C PHE A 135 -12.57 1.17 -10.88
N ASP A 136 -13.59 0.72 -11.56
CA ASP A 136 -14.85 0.25 -10.97
C ASP A 136 -14.78 -1.21 -10.51
N TYR A 137 -13.59 -1.79 -10.46
CA TYR A 137 -13.34 -3.15 -10.01
C TYR A 137 -12.12 -3.25 -9.11
N SER A 138 -12.07 -4.30 -8.30
CA SER A 138 -10.89 -4.70 -7.52
C SER A 138 -10.28 -5.98 -8.12
N PRO A 139 -8.95 -6.14 -8.09
CA PRO A 139 -8.29 -7.42 -8.40
C PRO A 139 -8.39 -8.45 -7.26
N TYR A 140 -8.93 -8.03 -6.12
CA TYR A 140 -9.17 -8.88 -4.95
C TYR A 140 -10.64 -8.83 -4.57
N GLN A 141 -11.18 -9.94 -4.07
CA GLN A 141 -12.51 -9.98 -3.54
C GLN A 141 -12.57 -9.22 -2.21
N LEU A 142 -13.22 -8.06 -2.24
CA LEU A 142 -13.55 -7.29 -1.06
C LEU A 142 -15.01 -7.55 -0.67
N ARG A 143 -15.42 -7.09 0.51
CA ARG A 143 -16.76 -7.32 1.05
C ARG A 143 -17.86 -7.01 0.03
N GLY A 144 -18.77 -7.96 -0.17
CA GLY A 144 -19.92 -7.79 -1.06
C GLY A 144 -19.62 -7.80 -2.56
N MET A 145 -18.36 -7.81 -2.95
CA MET A 145 -17.99 -7.88 -4.36
C MET A 145 -18.11 -9.28 -4.92
N ILE A 146 -18.53 -9.37 -6.18
CA ILE A 146 -18.63 -10.62 -6.93
C ILE A 146 -17.70 -10.59 -8.14
N GLU A 147 -17.12 -11.74 -8.46
CA GLU A 147 -16.32 -11.88 -9.68
C GLU A 147 -17.26 -11.91 -10.90
N LYS A 148 -17.18 -10.88 -11.75
CA LYS A 148 -17.93 -10.79 -13.03
C LYS A 148 -17.03 -11.10 -14.23
N GLU A 149 -15.75 -10.82 -14.10
CA GLU A 149 -14.71 -11.16 -15.07
C GLU A 149 -13.54 -11.81 -14.32
N LYS A 150 -12.78 -12.70 -14.97
CA LYS A 150 -11.66 -13.40 -14.33
C LYS A 150 -10.66 -12.44 -13.69
N GLY A 151 -10.52 -12.51 -12.37
CA GLY A 151 -9.64 -11.65 -11.59
C GLY A 151 -10.12 -10.22 -11.43
N LYS A 152 -11.41 -9.94 -11.70
CA LYS A 152 -12.03 -8.64 -11.47
C LYS A 152 -13.31 -8.79 -10.64
N PHE A 153 -13.32 -8.13 -9.51
CA PHE A 153 -14.42 -8.13 -8.55
C PHE A 153 -15.11 -6.77 -8.57
N PHE A 154 -16.44 -6.77 -8.70
CA PHE A 154 -17.27 -5.59 -8.82
C PHE A 154 -18.28 -5.54 -7.68
N SER A 155 -18.68 -4.35 -7.27
CA SER A 155 -19.75 -4.10 -6.31
C SER A 155 -21.14 -4.30 -6.91
#